data_d4cfe189a37a8ac410d5d93b2a63ff90
#
_entry.id   d4cfe189a37a8ac410d5d93b2a63ff90
#
_cell.length_a   1.000
_cell.length_b   1.000
_cell.length_c   1.000
_cell.angle_alpha   90.00
_cell.angle_beta   90.00
_cell.angle_gamma   90.00
#
_symmetry.space_group_name_H-M   'P 1'
#
loop_
_entity.id
_entity.type
_entity.pdbx_description
1 polymer ?
#
loop_
_entity_poly.entity_id
_entity_poly.type
_entity_poly.pdbx_seq_one_letter_code
_entity_poly.pdbx_strand_id
1 'polypeptide(L)'
;EELLFQHLFCDMDLSLAVLRRHARFLSVCRMEAVNFLNRLLLVNQTSGNMRKLRKAICLYKQSYQCLGRLADARKATERYAVAIDLDHKEKEAIAIINEVVTNHDSH
;
A
#
# COMPACT_ATOMS: atom_id res chain seq x y z
N GLU A 1 5.63 -0.40 8.56
CA GLU A 1 5.88 -1.44 7.57
C GLU A 1 7.16 -2.22 7.81
N GLU A 2 8.20 -1.60 8.31
CA GLU A 2 9.37 -2.33 8.77
C GLU A 2 9.00 -3.31 9.89
N LEU A 3 8.10 -2.92 10.77
CA LEU A 3 7.60 -3.79 11.82
C LEU A 3 6.94 -5.04 11.25
N LEU A 4 6.16 -4.88 10.18
CA LEU A 4 5.54 -6.00 9.48
C LEU A 4 6.57 -6.98 8.95
N PHE A 5 7.63 -6.48 8.31
CA PHE A 5 8.71 -7.31 7.80
C PHE A 5 9.46 -8.00 8.93
N GLN A 6 9.73 -7.31 10.03
CA GLN A 6 10.40 -7.91 11.19
C GLN A 6 9.62 -9.09 11.73
N HIS A 7 8.30 -8.97 11.85
CA HIS A 7 7.45 -10.06 12.33
C HIS A 7 7.42 -11.25 11.37
N LEU A 8 7.62 -11.03 10.08
CA LEU A 8 7.70 -12.11 9.12
C LEU A 8 8.91 -13.02 9.34
N PHE A 9 10.01 -12.48 9.85
CA PHE A 9 11.29 -13.20 9.87
C PHE A 9 11.82 -13.52 11.26
N CYS A 10 11.33 -12.85 12.30
CA CYS A 10 11.97 -12.94 13.61
C CYS A 10 11.28 -13.90 14.58
N ASP A 11 9.97 -14.10 14.47
CA ASP A 11 9.24 -14.92 15.44
C ASP A 11 7.97 -15.48 14.79
N MET A 12 8.03 -16.71 14.35
CA MET A 12 7.01 -17.30 13.48
C MET A 12 5.68 -17.57 14.19
N ASP A 13 5.69 -18.03 15.43
CA ASP A 13 4.47 -18.50 16.07
C ASP A 13 3.69 -17.37 16.76
N LEU A 14 4.39 -16.56 17.53
CA LEU A 14 3.78 -15.41 18.18
C LEU A 14 3.38 -14.35 17.16
N SER A 15 4.19 -14.21 16.11
CA SER A 15 4.05 -13.13 15.13
C SER A 15 2.89 -13.33 14.17
N LEU A 16 2.38 -14.55 13.97
CA LEU A 16 1.33 -14.79 12.97
C LEU A 16 0.03 -14.05 13.31
N ALA A 17 -0.42 -14.10 14.55
CA ALA A 17 -1.61 -13.37 14.98
C ALA A 17 -1.39 -11.86 14.90
N VAL A 18 -0.20 -11.40 15.30
CA VAL A 18 0.19 -9.99 15.23
C VAL A 18 0.26 -9.54 13.77
N LEU A 19 0.88 -10.36 12.92
CA LEU A 19 0.98 -10.09 11.49
C LEU A 19 -0.41 -9.92 10.85
N ARG A 20 -1.32 -10.83 11.14
CA ARG A 20 -2.69 -10.75 10.60
C ARG A 20 -3.42 -9.50 11.07
N ARG A 21 -3.23 -9.15 12.34
CA ARG A 21 -3.83 -7.94 12.91
C ARG A 21 -3.28 -6.69 12.24
N HIS A 22 -1.96 -6.61 12.07
CA HIS A 22 -1.33 -5.49 11.39
C HIS A 22 -1.77 -5.39 9.93
N ALA A 23 -1.82 -6.53 9.23
CA ALA A 23 -2.23 -6.54 7.83
C ALA A 23 -3.67 -6.03 7.67
N ARG A 24 -4.58 -6.42 8.56
CA ARG A 24 -5.96 -5.94 8.54
C ARG A 24 -6.03 -4.45 8.83
N PHE A 25 -5.27 -3.97 9.80
CA PHE A 25 -5.21 -2.55 10.12
C PHE A 25 -4.69 -1.75 8.92
N LEU A 26 -3.60 -2.21 8.31
CA LEU A 26 -3.02 -1.55 7.14
C LEU A 26 -3.98 -1.57 5.95
N SER A 27 -4.79 -2.64 5.80
CA SER A 27 -5.82 -2.70 4.77
C SER A 27 -6.80 -1.54 4.89
N VAL A 28 -7.25 -1.26 6.11
CA VAL A 28 -8.16 -0.13 6.37
C VAL A 28 -7.47 1.18 6.00
N CYS A 29 -6.22 1.34 6.40
CA CYS A 29 -5.44 2.54 6.07
C CYS A 29 -5.30 2.73 4.55
N ARG A 30 -5.11 1.65 3.81
CA ARG A 30 -4.98 1.73 2.34
C ARG A 30 -6.29 2.07 1.66
N MET A 31 -7.42 1.61 2.19
CA MET A 31 -8.73 2.02 1.67
C MET A 31 -9.00 3.49 1.95
N GLU A 32 -8.60 3.98 3.12
CA GLU A 32 -8.71 5.41 3.42
C GLU A 32 -7.83 6.23 2.47
N ALA A 33 -6.64 5.74 2.16
CA ALA A 33 -5.76 6.40 1.19
C ALA A 33 -6.42 6.46 -0.19
N VAL A 34 -7.06 5.37 -0.63
CA VAL A 34 -7.79 5.33 -1.91
C VAL A 34 -8.90 6.37 -1.91
N ASN A 35 -9.67 6.45 -0.83
CA ASN A 35 -10.75 7.42 -0.72
C ASN A 35 -10.23 8.86 -0.79
N PHE A 36 -9.12 9.13 -0.10
CA PHE A 36 -8.48 10.45 -0.13
C PHE A 36 -8.01 10.79 -1.54
N LEU A 37 -7.36 9.85 -2.23
CA LEU A 37 -6.86 10.07 -3.59
C LEU A 37 -8.00 10.28 -4.59
N ASN A 38 -9.13 9.59 -4.40
CA ASN A 38 -10.31 9.83 -5.24
C ASN A 38 -10.84 11.25 -5.07
N ARG A 39 -10.83 11.76 -3.84
CA ARG A 39 -11.21 13.17 -3.59
C ARG A 39 -10.22 14.13 -4.23
N LEU A 40 -8.93 13.81 -4.13
CA LEU A 40 -7.88 14.63 -4.73
C LEU A 40 -8.02 14.67 -6.26
N LEU A 41 -8.41 13.55 -6.86
CA LEU A 41 -8.63 13.44 -8.29
C LEU A 41 -9.72 14.39 -8.77
N LEU A 42 -10.75 14.59 -7.96
CA LEU A 42 -11.86 15.49 -8.31
C LEU A 42 -11.42 16.95 -8.42
N VAL A 43 -10.41 17.36 -7.67
CA VAL A 43 -9.95 18.75 -7.67
C VAL A 43 -8.73 18.97 -8.56
N ASN A 44 -8.04 17.93 -8.97
CA ASN A 44 -6.86 18.01 -9.85
C ASN A 44 -7.26 17.64 -11.27
N GLN A 45 -7.55 18.63 -12.09
CA GLN A 45 -8.12 18.43 -13.42
C GLN A 45 -7.11 18.41 -14.55
N THR A 46 -5.81 18.56 -14.24
CA THR A 46 -4.78 18.45 -15.29
C THR A 46 -4.60 16.99 -15.67
N SER A 47 -4.51 16.71 -16.98
CA SER A 47 -4.47 15.33 -17.47
C SER A 47 -3.26 14.55 -16.94
N GLY A 48 -2.12 15.21 -16.77
CA GLY A 48 -0.91 14.57 -16.24
C GLY A 48 -1.09 14.13 -14.79
N ASN A 49 -1.61 15.00 -13.94
CA ASN A 49 -1.85 14.68 -12.54
C ASN A 49 -2.97 13.66 -12.38
N MET A 50 -4.02 13.74 -13.20
CA MET A 50 -5.10 12.77 -13.17
C MET A 50 -4.59 11.36 -13.48
N ARG A 51 -3.73 11.23 -14.48
CA ARG A 51 -3.14 9.93 -14.84
C ARG A 51 -2.32 9.36 -13.70
N LYS A 52 -1.47 10.20 -13.09
CA LYS A 52 -0.63 9.79 -11.97
C LYS A 52 -1.46 9.38 -10.76
N LEU A 53 -2.48 10.16 -10.42
CA LEU A 53 -3.36 9.85 -9.29
C LEU A 53 -4.14 8.57 -9.51
N ARG A 54 -4.61 8.32 -10.73
CA ARG A 54 -5.30 7.06 -11.05
C ARG A 54 -4.37 5.87 -10.89
N LYS A 55 -3.11 6.01 -11.30
CA LYS A 55 -2.13 4.94 -11.13
C LYS A 55 -1.85 4.69 -9.65
N ALA A 56 -1.70 5.74 -8.85
CA ALA A 56 -1.51 5.61 -7.40
C ALA A 56 -2.71 4.93 -6.75
N ILE A 57 -3.92 5.29 -7.14
CA ILE A 57 -5.16 4.65 -6.65
C ILE A 57 -5.15 3.16 -6.97
N CYS A 58 -4.79 2.80 -8.21
CA CYS A 58 -4.70 1.41 -8.63
C CYS A 58 -3.69 0.64 -7.77
N LEU A 59 -2.52 1.23 -7.53
CA LEU A 59 -1.48 0.62 -6.72
C LEU A 59 -1.93 0.41 -5.28
N TYR A 60 -2.61 1.37 -4.68
CA TYR A 60 -3.14 1.21 -3.32
C TYR A 60 -4.25 0.18 -3.24
N LYS A 61 -5.09 0.06 -4.27
CA LYS A 61 -6.08 -1.02 -4.34
C LYS A 61 -5.40 -2.38 -4.40
N GLN A 62 -4.32 -2.50 -5.18
CA GLN A 62 -3.54 -3.72 -5.23
C GLN A 62 -2.83 -3.99 -3.90
N SER A 63 -2.34 -2.95 -3.24
CA SER A 63 -1.76 -3.04 -1.91
C SER A 63 -2.78 -3.58 -0.90
N TYR A 64 -4.00 -3.07 -0.93
CA TYR A 64 -5.10 -3.56 -0.10
C TYR A 64 -5.32 -5.07 -0.31
N GLN A 65 -5.34 -5.51 -1.58
CA GLN A 65 -5.51 -6.91 -1.92
C GLN A 65 -4.32 -7.76 -1.42
N CYS A 66 -3.10 -7.25 -1.56
CA CYS A 66 -1.90 -7.91 -1.05
C CYS A 66 -1.97 -8.10 0.46
N LEU A 67 -2.43 -7.08 1.19
CA LEU A 67 -2.56 -7.17 2.64
C LEU A 67 -3.59 -8.23 3.05
N GLY A 68 -4.67 -8.37 2.28
CA GLY A 68 -5.64 -9.44 2.50
C GLY A 68 -5.00 -10.81 2.31
N ARG A 69 -4.24 -10.99 1.21
CA ARG A 69 -3.53 -12.24 0.96
C ARG A 69 -2.49 -12.53 2.03
N LEU A 70 -1.80 -11.50 2.49
CA LEU A 70 -0.81 -11.62 3.56
C LEU A 70 -1.45 -12.11 4.86
N ALA A 71 -2.62 -11.57 5.20
CA ALA A 71 -3.36 -11.97 6.38
C ALA A 71 -3.81 -13.43 6.32
N ASP A 72 -4.11 -13.93 5.11
CA ASP A 72 -4.60 -15.29 4.90
C ASP A 72 -3.49 -16.30 4.61
N ALA A 73 -2.27 -15.86 4.30
CA ALA A 73 -1.18 -16.75 3.93
C ALA A 73 -0.74 -17.62 5.11
N ARG A 74 -0.57 -18.91 4.83
CA ARG A 74 -0.18 -19.90 5.85
C ARG A 74 1.29 -20.27 5.79
N LYS A 75 1.91 -20.19 4.61
CA LYS A 75 3.30 -20.59 4.40
C LYS A 75 4.21 -19.37 4.45
N ALA A 76 5.39 -19.53 5.05
CA ALA A 76 6.37 -18.43 5.14
C ALA A 76 6.82 -17.94 3.77
N THR A 77 7.01 -18.87 2.81
CA THR A 77 7.41 -18.51 1.44
C THR A 77 6.35 -17.67 0.75
N GLU A 78 5.08 -18.01 0.97
CA GLU A 78 3.95 -17.25 0.42
C GLU A 78 3.90 -15.85 1.02
N ARG A 79 4.04 -15.73 2.34
CA ARG A 79 4.08 -14.43 3.03
C ARG A 79 5.22 -13.56 2.51
N TYR A 80 6.39 -14.17 2.32
CA TYR A 80 7.56 -13.45 1.82
C TYR A 80 7.30 -12.85 0.43
N ALA A 81 6.76 -13.67 -0.48
CA ALA A 81 6.48 -13.22 -1.85
C ALA A 81 5.45 -12.09 -1.87
N VAL A 82 4.39 -12.22 -1.07
CA VAL A 82 3.35 -11.19 -0.99
C VAL A 82 3.91 -9.90 -0.38
N ALA A 83 4.75 -10.02 0.65
CA ALA A 83 5.34 -8.86 1.31
C ALA A 83 6.26 -8.08 0.38
N ILE A 84 7.05 -8.77 -0.45
CA ILE A 84 7.91 -8.10 -1.43
C ILE A 84 7.07 -7.35 -2.47
N ASP A 85 6.03 -7.98 -2.98
CA ASP A 85 5.14 -7.37 -3.96
C ASP A 85 4.44 -6.13 -3.36
N LEU A 86 3.97 -6.24 -2.12
CA LEU A 86 3.37 -5.13 -1.38
C LEU A 86 4.34 -3.97 -1.26
N ASP A 87 5.59 -4.24 -0.86
CA ASP A 87 6.61 -3.21 -0.68
C ASP A 87 6.87 -2.44 -1.98
N HIS A 88 6.98 -3.16 -3.10
CA HIS A 88 7.18 -2.54 -4.41
C HIS A 88 6.02 -1.62 -4.79
N LYS A 89 4.79 -2.08 -4.61
CA LYS A 89 3.60 -1.31 -4.95
C LYS A 89 3.48 -0.05 -4.10
N GLU A 90 3.78 -0.16 -2.81
CA GLU A 90 3.68 0.98 -1.90
C GLU A 90 4.75 2.03 -2.19
N LYS A 91 5.97 1.60 -2.47
CA LYS A 91 7.06 2.52 -2.84
C LYS A 91 6.74 3.25 -4.14
N GLU A 92 6.21 2.56 -5.13
CA GLU A 92 5.83 3.16 -6.39
C GLU A 92 4.70 4.18 -6.21
N ALA A 93 3.69 3.83 -5.42
CA ALA A 93 2.57 4.74 -5.15
C ALA A 93 3.04 6.01 -4.45
N ILE A 94 3.91 5.88 -3.45
CA ILE A 94 4.46 7.03 -2.73
C ILE A 94 5.27 7.92 -3.66
N ALA A 95 6.08 7.34 -4.54
CA ALA A 95 6.86 8.10 -5.52
C ALA A 95 5.96 8.90 -6.45
N ILE A 96 4.85 8.30 -6.90
CA ILE A 96 3.88 8.97 -7.77
C ILE A 96 3.23 10.14 -7.04
N ILE A 97 2.80 9.93 -5.80
CA ILE A 97 2.18 10.98 -5.00
C ILE A 97 3.14 12.14 -4.78
N ASN A 98 4.40 11.84 -4.47
CA ASN A 98 5.41 12.88 -4.30
C ASN A 98 5.62 13.69 -5.59
N GLU A 99 5.57 13.05 -6.76
CA GLU A 99 5.62 13.75 -8.03
C GLU A 99 4.45 14.72 -8.20
N VAL A 100 3.24 14.26 -7.90
CA VAL A 100 2.03 15.09 -8.03
C VAL A 100 2.12 16.30 -7.09
N VAL A 101 2.54 16.07 -5.84
CA VAL A 101 2.68 17.14 -4.86
C VAL A 101 3.74 18.14 -5.30
N THR A 102 4.89 17.65 -5.78
CA THR A 102 5.97 18.52 -6.26
C THR A 102 5.53 19.35 -7.45
N ASN A 103 4.83 18.74 -8.42
CA ASN A 103 4.33 19.46 -9.59
C ASN A 103 3.30 20.52 -9.19
N HIS A 104 2.47 20.23 -8.20
CA HIS A 104 1.49 21.19 -7.70
C HIS A 104 2.19 22.39 -7.03
N ASP A 105 3.21 22.10 -6.22
CA ASP A 105 3.95 23.13 -5.49
C ASP A 105 4.79 24.02 -6.41
N SER A 106 5.18 23.54 -7.59
CA SER A 106 5.98 24.31 -8.52
C SER A 106 5.19 25.33 -9.35
N HIS A 107 3.90 25.38 -9.17
CA HIS A 107 3.02 26.38 -9.75
C HIS A 107 2.67 27.46 -8.74
#